data_175c75eee51c3b527377649f9562287c
#
_entry.id   175c75eee51c3b527377649f9562287c
#
_cell.length_a   1.000
_cell.length_b   1.000
_cell.length_c   1.000
_cell.angle_alpha   90.00
_cell.angle_beta   90.00
_cell.angle_gamma   90.00
#
_symmetry.space_group_name_H-M   'P 1'
#
loop_
_entity.id
_entity.type
_entity.pdbx_description
1 polymer ?
#
loop_
_entity_poly.entity_id
_entity_poly.type
_entity_poly.pdbx_seq_one_letter_code
_entity_poly.pdbx_strand_id
1 'polypeptide(L)'
;MKAKKVDVNFLNDLYKDRNVFFGEMHDHANTGGTSDGQKTLSHWIGALEALKMDFAAILDHRQVRHMYLPEWQDGLFIGASEAGTHISNPIAATKDGLHYNCVFAKPEPFMEVLNMFEEFQFEGGSEGHFKYPHFTRERFSQVINAIKEKGGMFVHAHPKQVMVSEEPLDYWFVDYTGIEVFYVDLRHKYSQENYKLWTDLLALGKKLWACAGGDGHACCSNTALTTIYAESRTNEAYLTHYTKGDFTCGSVGIKMCIGETKMGGECEFNGKKLIVCVNDFHPSIVISDHKYKMVLINDKGVVCKRRLSLEKPNYFTFKIDNNSKFYRVEVFDESYKLRIAIGNPIWNK
;
A
#
# COMPACT_ATOMS: atom_id res chain seq x y z
N MET A 1 -16.01 22.54 -6.61
CA MET A 1 -16.99 23.19 -5.73
C MET A 1 -16.71 22.75 -4.30
N LYS A 2 -16.93 23.62 -3.30
CA LYS A 2 -16.96 23.17 -1.90
C LYS A 2 -18.11 22.16 -1.74
N ALA A 3 -17.90 21.14 -0.94
CA ALA A 3 -18.93 20.13 -0.67
C ALA A 3 -20.16 20.74 0.01
N LYS A 4 -21.34 20.23 -0.31
CA LYS A 4 -22.55 20.57 0.41
C LYS A 4 -22.57 19.83 1.75
N LYS A 5 -23.27 20.37 2.76
CA LYS A 5 -23.38 19.75 4.10
C LYS A 5 -23.87 18.28 4.04
N VAL A 6 -24.81 17.99 3.13
CA VAL A 6 -25.33 16.62 2.93
C VAL A 6 -24.24 15.68 2.43
N ASP A 7 -23.41 16.11 1.48
CA ASP A 7 -22.29 15.29 0.95
C ASP A 7 -21.22 15.06 2.04
N VAL A 8 -20.95 16.08 2.88
CA VAL A 8 -20.01 15.96 4.01
C VAL A 8 -20.49 14.95 5.04
N ASN A 9 -21.76 15.04 5.44
CA ASN A 9 -22.36 14.10 6.40
C ASN A 9 -22.30 12.68 5.85
N PHE A 10 -22.69 12.47 4.59
CA PHE A 10 -22.67 11.16 3.97
C PHE A 10 -21.27 10.53 3.97
N LEU A 11 -20.22 11.28 3.60
CA LEU A 11 -18.85 10.77 3.63
C LEU A 11 -18.42 10.45 5.07
N ASN A 12 -18.74 11.31 6.04
CA ASN A 12 -18.41 11.07 7.43
C ASN A 12 -19.10 9.83 8.00
N ASP A 13 -20.35 9.57 7.62
CA ASP A 13 -21.08 8.38 8.02
C ASP A 13 -20.43 7.09 7.49
N LEU A 14 -19.88 7.12 6.25
CA LEU A 14 -19.14 5.98 5.67
C LEU A 14 -17.83 5.67 6.41
N TYR A 15 -17.24 6.64 7.08
CA TYR A 15 -15.99 6.51 7.85
C TYR A 15 -16.24 6.69 9.35
N LYS A 16 -17.51 6.55 9.78
CA LYS A 16 -17.86 6.64 11.18
C LYS A 16 -17.13 5.57 12.00
N ASP A 17 -16.79 5.93 13.22
CA ASP A 17 -16.10 5.06 14.19
C ASP A 17 -14.70 4.60 13.77
N ARG A 18 -14.08 5.27 12.77
CA ARG A 18 -12.72 5.01 12.34
C ARG A 18 -11.76 6.10 12.78
N ASN A 19 -10.62 5.69 13.31
CA ASN A 19 -9.48 6.55 13.60
C ASN A 19 -8.48 6.47 12.46
N VAL A 20 -7.65 7.51 12.32
CA VAL A 20 -6.52 7.53 11.40
C VAL A 20 -5.31 6.89 12.04
N PHE A 21 -4.61 6.05 11.28
CA PHE A 21 -3.35 5.43 11.66
C PHE A 21 -2.32 5.61 10.55
N PHE A 22 -1.07 5.85 10.94
CA PHE A 22 0.06 6.05 10.06
C PHE A 22 1.14 5.01 10.34
N GLY A 23 1.68 4.40 9.31
CA GLY A 23 2.79 3.46 9.50
C GLY A 23 3.48 3.09 8.20
N GLU A 24 4.50 2.29 8.31
CA GLU A 24 5.20 1.69 7.17
C GLU A 24 4.70 0.28 6.89
N MET A 25 4.77 -0.12 5.62
CA MET A 25 4.25 -1.41 5.17
C MET A 25 5.32 -2.31 4.57
N HIS A 26 6.60 -1.98 4.78
CA HIS A 26 7.72 -2.80 4.34
C HIS A 26 8.99 -2.44 5.10
N ASP A 27 9.31 -3.22 6.12
CA ASP A 27 10.52 -3.08 6.93
C ASP A 27 11.08 -4.44 7.34
N HIS A 28 12.36 -4.47 7.77
CA HIS A 28 13.07 -5.66 8.18
C HIS A 28 13.64 -5.49 9.59
N ALA A 29 13.54 -6.53 10.42
CA ALA A 29 14.08 -6.53 11.76
C ALA A 29 15.15 -7.60 11.93
N ASN A 30 16.07 -7.40 12.87
CA ASN A 30 17.09 -8.41 13.20
C ASN A 30 16.44 -9.53 14.05
N THR A 31 15.85 -10.50 13.37
CA THR A 31 15.16 -11.64 13.99
C THR A 31 15.86 -12.98 13.73
N GLY A 32 17.02 -12.92 13.08
CA GLY A 32 17.80 -14.10 12.70
C GLY A 32 17.23 -14.80 11.46
N GLY A 33 17.75 -16.01 11.17
CA GLY A 33 17.37 -16.78 9.97
C GLY A 33 17.82 -16.08 8.68
N THR A 34 16.89 -15.78 7.80
CA THR A 34 17.12 -15.09 6.53
C THR A 34 16.89 -13.59 6.60
N SER A 35 16.57 -13.06 7.78
CA SER A 35 16.46 -11.62 7.96
C SER A 35 17.81 -10.94 7.81
N ASP A 36 17.82 -9.80 7.12
CA ASP A 36 18.96 -8.90 6.96
C ASP A 36 18.73 -7.55 7.66
N GLY A 37 17.64 -7.43 8.41
CA GLY A 37 17.39 -6.29 9.28
C GLY A 37 18.48 -6.12 10.35
N GLN A 38 18.84 -4.88 10.65
CA GLN A 38 19.97 -4.55 11.53
C GLN A 38 19.52 -4.26 12.97
N LYS A 39 18.24 -4.02 13.21
CA LYS A 39 17.69 -3.60 14.50
C LYS A 39 16.61 -4.56 14.99
N THR A 40 16.60 -4.80 16.31
CA THR A 40 15.62 -5.66 16.97
C THR A 40 14.22 -5.04 16.96
N LEU A 41 13.18 -5.85 17.21
CA LEU A 41 11.80 -5.35 17.39
C LEU A 41 11.71 -4.30 18.52
N SER A 42 12.44 -4.49 19.60
CA SER A 42 12.47 -3.49 20.70
C SER A 42 13.01 -2.13 20.23
N HIS A 43 13.98 -2.11 19.30
CA HIS A 43 14.45 -0.86 18.71
C HIS A 43 13.38 -0.22 17.83
N TRP A 44 12.66 -1.02 17.05
CA TRP A 44 11.55 -0.55 16.20
C TRP A 44 10.43 0.07 17.02
N ILE A 45 10.08 -0.47 18.20
CA ILE A 45 9.10 0.13 19.13
C ILE A 45 9.49 1.59 19.44
N GLY A 46 10.72 1.80 19.86
CA GLY A 46 11.22 3.16 20.18
C GLY A 46 11.26 4.10 18.94
N ALA A 47 11.58 3.55 17.77
CA ALA A 47 11.60 4.33 16.51
C ALA A 47 10.18 4.78 16.11
N LEU A 48 9.20 3.89 16.17
CA LEU A 48 7.79 4.21 15.87
C LEU A 48 7.26 5.31 16.80
N GLU A 49 7.54 5.20 18.10
CA GLU A 49 7.15 6.23 19.07
C GLU A 49 7.80 7.59 18.75
N ALA A 50 9.11 7.61 18.52
CA ALA A 50 9.86 8.83 18.20
C ALA A 50 9.36 9.51 16.91
N LEU A 51 8.96 8.72 15.90
CA LEU A 51 8.46 9.19 14.62
C LEU A 51 6.95 9.40 14.59
N LYS A 52 6.24 9.12 15.69
CA LYS A 52 4.77 9.21 15.80
C LYS A 52 4.04 8.32 14.80
N MET A 53 4.58 7.16 14.54
CA MET A 53 3.94 6.13 13.73
C MET A 53 3.15 5.16 14.61
N ASP A 54 2.04 4.68 14.10
CA ASP A 54 1.15 3.76 14.81
C ASP A 54 1.56 2.30 14.62
N PHE A 55 2.13 1.96 13.46
CA PHE A 55 2.50 0.60 13.11
C PHE A 55 3.69 0.52 12.13
N ALA A 56 4.33 -0.65 12.07
CA ALA A 56 5.23 -1.06 11.00
C ALA A 56 4.95 -2.49 10.57
N ALA A 57 5.00 -2.76 9.27
CA ALA A 57 4.99 -4.12 8.76
C ALA A 57 6.43 -4.65 8.71
N ILE A 58 6.72 -5.61 9.58
CA ILE A 58 8.00 -6.33 9.58
C ILE A 58 7.83 -7.54 8.66
N LEU A 59 8.54 -7.52 7.55
CA LEU A 59 8.41 -8.48 6.46
C LEU A 59 9.75 -9.17 6.16
N ASP A 60 10.36 -9.76 7.19
CA ASP A 60 11.65 -10.45 7.07
C ASP A 60 11.65 -11.46 5.91
N HIS A 61 12.78 -11.55 5.22
CA HIS A 61 12.89 -12.34 4.01
C HIS A 61 12.55 -13.82 4.23
N ARG A 62 11.54 -14.32 3.51
CA ARG A 62 11.22 -15.75 3.38
C ARG A 62 11.00 -16.49 4.69
N GLN A 63 10.51 -15.81 5.72
CA GLN A 63 10.22 -16.37 7.05
C GLN A 63 9.12 -15.58 7.76
N VAL A 64 8.54 -16.15 8.80
CA VAL A 64 7.55 -15.51 9.68
C VAL A 64 7.93 -15.58 11.17
N ARG A 65 9.16 -15.98 11.48
CA ARG A 65 9.66 -16.18 12.86
C ARG A 65 9.45 -14.97 13.75
N HIS A 66 9.63 -13.76 13.19
CA HIS A 66 9.45 -12.51 13.90
C HIS A 66 8.07 -12.38 14.54
N MET A 67 7.04 -12.96 13.93
CA MET A 67 5.66 -12.89 14.45
C MET A 67 5.44 -13.76 15.72
N TYR A 68 6.37 -14.66 16.04
CA TYR A 68 6.33 -15.50 17.25
C TYR A 68 7.26 -15.02 18.36
N LEU A 69 7.98 -13.92 18.16
CA LEU A 69 8.88 -13.37 19.16
C LEU A 69 8.10 -12.72 20.31
N PRO A 70 8.61 -12.76 21.56
CA PRO A 70 7.95 -12.15 22.72
C PRO A 70 7.70 -10.65 22.59
N GLU A 71 8.51 -9.95 21.81
CA GLU A 71 8.40 -8.52 21.54
C GLU A 71 7.33 -8.17 20.50
N TRP A 72 6.77 -9.16 19.81
CA TRP A 72 5.71 -8.93 18.82
C TRP A 72 4.44 -8.41 19.49
N GLN A 73 3.91 -7.31 18.98
CA GLN A 73 2.70 -6.67 19.50
C GLN A 73 1.70 -6.46 18.37
N ASP A 74 0.49 -7.03 18.52
CA ASP A 74 -0.62 -6.80 17.61
C ASP A 74 -0.98 -5.32 17.55
N GLY A 75 -1.26 -4.81 16.35
CA GLY A 75 -1.55 -3.41 16.11
C GLY A 75 -0.36 -2.46 16.16
N LEU A 76 0.82 -2.94 16.57
CA LEU A 76 2.09 -2.23 16.44
C LEU A 76 2.92 -2.82 15.32
N PHE A 77 2.96 -4.15 15.21
CA PHE A 77 3.64 -4.86 14.13
C PHE A 77 2.64 -5.65 13.30
N ILE A 78 2.65 -5.41 12.01
CA ILE A 78 1.95 -6.22 11.00
C ILE A 78 3.01 -7.13 10.38
N GLY A 79 2.67 -8.34 9.97
CA GLY A 79 3.68 -9.28 9.50
C GLY A 79 3.29 -10.06 8.27
N ALA A 80 4.11 -10.92 7.99
CA ALA A 80 4.31 -12.07 7.15
C ALA A 80 5.70 -12.04 6.52
N SER A 81 5.87 -11.80 5.21
CA SER A 81 7.21 -11.93 4.63
C SER A 81 7.36 -11.13 3.34
N GLU A 82 8.51 -10.53 3.15
CA GLU A 82 9.01 -10.26 1.81
C GLU A 82 9.61 -11.54 1.24
N ALA A 83 9.18 -11.91 0.05
CA ALA A 83 9.66 -13.08 -0.65
C ALA A 83 10.13 -12.73 -2.07
N GLY A 84 11.08 -13.51 -2.57
CA GLY A 84 11.46 -13.50 -3.96
C GLY A 84 10.93 -14.74 -4.68
N THR A 85 10.71 -14.65 -5.96
CA THR A 85 10.37 -15.80 -6.81
C THR A 85 10.97 -15.68 -8.19
N HIS A 86 11.33 -16.82 -8.77
CA HIS A 86 11.63 -16.92 -10.19
C HIS A 86 10.38 -17.41 -10.93
N ILE A 87 9.97 -16.69 -11.95
CA ILE A 87 8.84 -17.08 -12.79
C ILE A 87 9.36 -17.49 -14.17
N SER A 88 9.01 -18.70 -14.57
CA SER A 88 9.38 -19.22 -15.90
C SER A 88 8.69 -18.39 -16.98
N ASN A 89 9.51 -17.87 -17.90
CA ASN A 89 9.13 -17.19 -19.14
C ASN A 89 8.51 -15.79 -19.08
N PRO A 90 8.99 -14.96 -19.93
CA PRO A 90 10.21 -14.20 -19.78
C PRO A 90 9.92 -13.03 -18.92
N ILE A 91 10.27 -13.11 -17.67
CA ILE A 91 10.17 -11.95 -16.84
C ILE A 91 11.53 -11.33 -16.77
N ALA A 92 11.50 -10.08 -17.10
CA ALA A 92 12.58 -9.18 -16.96
C ALA A 92 12.86 -8.92 -15.46
N ALA A 93 13.37 -9.91 -14.76
CA ALA A 93 13.78 -9.82 -13.37
C ALA A 93 15.30 -9.92 -13.23
N THR A 94 15.83 -9.40 -12.14
CA THR A 94 17.24 -9.58 -11.75
C THR A 94 17.49 -11.05 -11.35
N LYS A 95 18.77 -11.36 -11.04
CA LYS A 95 19.15 -12.69 -10.53
C LYS A 95 18.41 -13.09 -9.24
N ASP A 96 17.95 -12.12 -8.45
CA ASP A 96 17.25 -12.33 -7.18
C ASP A 96 15.74 -12.55 -7.37
N GLY A 97 15.26 -12.52 -8.62
CA GLY A 97 13.87 -12.76 -8.99
C GLY A 97 12.97 -11.55 -8.75
N LEU A 98 11.67 -11.80 -8.75
CA LEU A 98 10.65 -10.79 -8.42
C LEU A 98 10.44 -10.78 -6.92
N HIS A 99 10.51 -9.60 -6.32
CA HIS A 99 10.17 -9.41 -4.91
C HIS A 99 8.69 -9.09 -4.73
N TYR A 100 8.12 -9.63 -3.67
CA TYR A 100 6.74 -9.36 -3.29
C TYR A 100 6.55 -9.44 -1.78
N ASN A 101 5.66 -8.61 -1.28
CA ASN A 101 5.27 -8.60 0.12
C ASN A 101 3.96 -9.38 0.28
N CYS A 102 3.98 -10.35 1.18
CA CYS A 102 2.78 -10.94 1.73
C CYS A 102 2.51 -10.29 3.08
N VAL A 103 1.31 -9.75 3.27
CA VAL A 103 0.95 -9.09 4.52
C VAL A 103 -0.26 -9.76 5.12
N PHE A 104 -0.14 -10.22 6.37
CA PHE A 104 -1.19 -10.92 7.11
C PHE A 104 -1.32 -10.39 8.53
N ALA A 105 -2.52 -10.49 9.09
CA ALA A 105 -2.74 -10.14 10.49
C ALA A 105 -2.09 -11.14 11.46
N LYS A 106 -2.01 -12.42 11.05
CA LYS A 106 -1.48 -13.53 11.84
C LYS A 106 -0.62 -14.44 10.95
N PRO A 107 0.34 -15.19 11.52
CA PRO A 107 1.22 -16.06 10.73
C PRO A 107 0.52 -17.31 10.17
N GLU A 108 -0.49 -17.85 10.86
CA GLU A 108 -1.10 -19.15 10.51
C GLU A 108 -1.72 -19.15 9.10
N PRO A 109 -2.52 -18.15 8.66
CA PRO A 109 -3.07 -18.13 7.31
C PRO A 109 -1.98 -18.10 6.23
N PHE A 110 -0.87 -17.40 6.49
CA PHE A 110 0.26 -17.41 5.54
C PHE A 110 0.97 -18.75 5.49
N MET A 111 1.18 -19.40 6.64
CA MET A 111 1.74 -20.75 6.69
C MET A 111 0.85 -21.78 5.97
N GLU A 112 -0.48 -21.62 6.07
CA GLU A 112 -1.40 -22.45 5.28
C GLU A 112 -1.18 -22.25 3.78
N VAL A 113 -1.03 -21.00 3.30
CA VAL A 113 -0.73 -20.74 1.89
C VAL A 113 0.57 -21.39 1.48
N LEU A 114 1.65 -21.23 2.24
CA LEU A 114 2.94 -21.85 1.91
C LEU A 114 2.85 -23.38 1.80
N ASN A 115 2.07 -24.02 2.67
CA ASN A 115 1.87 -25.48 2.67
C ASN A 115 0.97 -25.99 1.51
N MET A 116 0.21 -25.11 0.83
CA MET A 116 -0.58 -25.48 -0.35
C MET A 116 0.26 -25.68 -1.62
N PHE A 117 1.50 -25.20 -1.62
CA PHE A 117 2.35 -25.17 -2.81
C PHE A 117 3.69 -25.84 -2.52
N GLU A 118 3.95 -26.96 -3.19
CA GLU A 118 5.18 -27.74 -3.02
C GLU A 118 6.45 -26.99 -3.43
N GLU A 119 6.29 -25.93 -4.23
CA GLU A 119 7.38 -25.06 -4.64
C GLU A 119 8.00 -24.29 -3.46
N PHE A 120 7.25 -24.06 -2.39
CA PHE A 120 7.78 -23.51 -1.15
C PHE A 120 8.44 -24.59 -0.31
N GLN A 121 9.75 -24.77 -0.48
CA GLN A 121 10.53 -25.74 0.27
C GLN A 121 11.14 -25.06 1.50
N PHE A 122 10.87 -25.63 2.67
CA PHE A 122 11.40 -25.13 3.94
C PHE A 122 12.77 -25.74 4.27
N GLU A 123 13.64 -24.90 4.86
CA GLU A 123 14.85 -25.32 5.55
C GLU A 123 14.68 -25.06 7.05
N GLY A 124 15.01 -26.07 7.89
CA GLY A 124 14.86 -25.94 9.36
C GLY A 124 13.44 -26.26 9.88
N GLY A 125 12.65 -27.00 9.13
CA GLY A 125 11.27 -27.35 9.50
C GLY A 125 10.27 -26.21 9.28
N SER A 126 9.07 -26.33 9.84
CA SER A 126 7.99 -25.35 9.68
C SER A 126 8.29 -23.98 10.31
N GLU A 127 9.25 -23.90 11.24
CA GLU A 127 9.74 -22.66 11.83
C GLU A 127 10.94 -22.09 11.08
N GLY A 128 11.41 -22.77 10.03
CA GLY A 128 12.52 -22.34 9.20
C GLY A 128 12.12 -21.25 8.22
N HIS A 129 12.99 -21.04 7.23
CA HIS A 129 12.73 -20.19 6.10
C HIS A 129 12.44 -21.03 4.85
N PHE A 130 11.68 -20.48 3.91
CA PHE A 130 11.47 -21.12 2.62
C PHE A 130 12.47 -20.63 1.57
N LYS A 131 12.80 -21.49 0.59
CA LYS A 131 13.69 -21.15 -0.52
C LYS A 131 12.98 -20.28 -1.54
N TYR A 132 13.74 -19.65 -2.43
CA TYR A 132 13.18 -18.97 -3.60
C TYR A 132 12.48 -19.98 -4.49
N PRO A 133 11.15 -19.93 -4.58
CA PRO A 133 10.40 -20.85 -5.43
C PRO A 133 10.51 -20.49 -6.90
N HIS A 134 10.29 -21.47 -7.76
CA HIS A 134 10.14 -21.30 -9.19
C HIS A 134 8.70 -21.59 -9.59
N PHE A 135 8.04 -20.63 -10.22
CA PHE A 135 6.65 -20.77 -10.65
C PHE A 135 6.48 -20.52 -12.15
N THR A 136 5.44 -21.10 -12.76
CA THR A 136 4.83 -20.54 -13.96
C THR A 136 3.95 -19.34 -13.57
N ARG A 137 3.57 -18.50 -14.54
CA ARG A 137 2.65 -17.37 -14.29
C ARG A 137 1.30 -17.84 -13.74
N GLU A 138 0.77 -18.91 -14.31
CA GLU A 138 -0.51 -19.51 -13.91
C GLU A 138 -0.44 -20.04 -12.49
N ARG A 139 0.64 -20.74 -12.16
CA ARG A 139 0.86 -21.30 -10.81
C ARG A 139 1.02 -20.20 -9.78
N PHE A 140 1.77 -19.15 -10.11
CA PHE A 140 1.93 -18.01 -9.22
C PHE A 140 0.64 -17.18 -9.07
N SER A 141 -0.23 -17.13 -10.09
CA SER A 141 -1.60 -16.58 -9.94
C SER A 141 -2.39 -17.34 -8.87
N GLN A 142 -2.24 -18.66 -8.80
CA GLN A 142 -2.90 -19.46 -7.76
C GLN A 142 -2.37 -19.12 -6.37
N VAL A 143 -1.05 -18.89 -6.23
CA VAL A 143 -0.45 -18.43 -4.96
C VAL A 143 -1.06 -17.09 -4.54
N ILE A 144 -1.12 -16.10 -5.45
CA ILE A 144 -1.69 -14.79 -5.17
C ILE A 144 -3.17 -14.91 -4.77
N ASN A 145 -3.94 -15.73 -5.47
CA ASN A 145 -5.34 -15.95 -5.13
C ASN A 145 -5.49 -16.60 -3.76
N ALA A 146 -4.66 -17.61 -3.43
CA ALA A 146 -4.66 -18.22 -2.11
C ALA A 146 -4.33 -17.22 -1.00
N ILE A 147 -3.34 -16.33 -1.20
CA ILE A 147 -3.04 -15.24 -0.27
C ILE A 147 -4.29 -14.39 -0.01
N LYS A 148 -4.98 -13.96 -1.07
CA LYS A 148 -6.21 -13.13 -0.99
C LYS A 148 -7.35 -13.88 -0.29
N GLU A 149 -7.58 -15.14 -0.63
CA GLU A 149 -8.62 -16.00 -0.05
C GLU A 149 -8.40 -16.25 1.45
N LYS A 150 -7.13 -16.30 1.89
CA LYS A 150 -6.75 -16.42 3.30
C LYS A 150 -6.70 -15.07 4.04
N GLY A 151 -7.18 -13.98 3.41
CA GLY A 151 -7.27 -12.66 4.03
C GLY A 151 -5.97 -11.87 4.04
N GLY A 152 -4.97 -12.30 3.29
CA GLY A 152 -3.73 -11.57 3.12
C GLY A 152 -3.76 -10.55 1.99
N MET A 153 -2.80 -9.65 2.01
CA MET A 153 -2.51 -8.71 0.94
C MET A 153 -1.23 -9.10 0.22
N PHE A 154 -1.31 -9.13 -1.10
CA PHE A 154 -0.14 -9.30 -1.98
C PHE A 154 0.26 -7.94 -2.55
N VAL A 155 1.54 -7.59 -2.42
CA VAL A 155 2.11 -6.34 -2.95
C VAL A 155 3.35 -6.66 -3.77
N HIS A 156 3.41 -6.17 -4.99
CA HIS A 156 4.64 -6.19 -5.80
C HIS A 156 5.64 -5.22 -5.19
N ALA A 157 6.69 -5.74 -4.55
CA ALA A 157 7.70 -4.94 -3.89
C ALA A 157 8.63 -4.28 -4.93
N HIS A 158 8.89 -3.01 -4.77
CA HIS A 158 9.83 -2.17 -5.55
C HIS A 158 10.10 -2.63 -7.01
N PRO A 159 9.06 -2.76 -7.87
CA PRO A 159 9.17 -3.47 -9.15
C PRO A 159 10.25 -2.91 -10.08
N LYS A 160 10.48 -1.60 -10.13
CA LYS A 160 11.51 -1.02 -11.00
C LYS A 160 12.95 -1.27 -10.53
N GLN A 161 13.15 -1.71 -9.29
CA GLN A 161 14.47 -2.15 -8.82
C GLN A 161 14.84 -3.52 -9.38
N VAL A 162 13.86 -4.41 -9.52
CA VAL A 162 14.06 -5.80 -9.97
C VAL A 162 13.73 -6.02 -11.45
N MET A 163 13.00 -5.10 -12.05
CA MET A 163 12.60 -5.15 -13.45
C MET A 163 13.72 -4.66 -14.37
N VAL A 164 14.07 -5.43 -15.40
CA VAL A 164 15.09 -5.06 -16.39
C VAL A 164 14.51 -4.55 -17.71
N SER A 165 13.21 -4.78 -17.97
CA SER A 165 12.51 -4.24 -19.14
C SER A 165 11.88 -2.88 -18.83
N GLU A 166 11.78 -2.01 -19.84
CA GLU A 166 11.03 -0.76 -19.75
C GLU A 166 9.54 -0.93 -20.09
N GLU A 167 9.14 -2.06 -20.71
CA GLU A 167 7.77 -2.32 -21.09
C GLU A 167 6.93 -2.73 -19.85
N PRO A 168 5.86 -1.99 -19.50
CA PRO A 168 5.08 -2.26 -18.29
C PRO A 168 4.52 -3.69 -18.22
N LEU A 169 4.06 -4.24 -19.34
CA LEU A 169 3.45 -5.57 -19.39
C LEU A 169 4.46 -6.73 -19.36
N ASP A 170 5.75 -6.45 -19.50
CA ASP A 170 6.78 -7.47 -19.33
C ASP A 170 6.88 -7.89 -17.86
N TYR A 171 6.57 -6.97 -16.95
CA TYR A 171 6.35 -7.30 -15.56
C TYR A 171 4.90 -7.78 -15.38
N TRP A 172 4.73 -8.94 -14.77
CA TRP A 172 3.42 -9.53 -14.65
C TRP A 172 2.69 -9.08 -13.38
N PHE A 173 1.44 -8.62 -13.55
CA PHE A 173 0.61 -8.12 -12.46
C PHE A 173 -0.77 -8.78 -12.46
N VAL A 174 -1.31 -8.98 -11.27
CA VAL A 174 -2.67 -9.47 -11.04
C VAL A 174 -3.54 -8.33 -10.51
N ASP A 175 -4.75 -8.21 -11.02
CA ASP A 175 -5.70 -7.19 -10.59
C ASP A 175 -6.08 -7.35 -9.11
N TYR A 176 -6.36 -6.24 -8.47
CA TYR A 176 -6.68 -6.14 -7.03
C TYR A 176 -5.54 -6.66 -6.14
N THR A 177 -4.34 -6.29 -6.49
CA THR A 177 -3.13 -6.43 -5.68
C THR A 177 -2.45 -5.07 -5.52
N GLY A 178 -1.50 -4.99 -4.61
CA GLY A 178 -0.70 -3.78 -4.43
C GLY A 178 0.53 -3.75 -5.32
N ILE A 179 1.04 -2.54 -5.53
CA ILE A 179 2.35 -2.27 -6.11
C ILE A 179 3.01 -1.16 -5.30
N GLU A 180 4.23 -1.33 -4.86
CA GLU A 180 4.97 -0.27 -4.18
C GLU A 180 5.27 0.86 -5.14
N VAL A 181 4.53 1.96 -4.94
CA VAL A 181 4.71 3.22 -5.67
C VAL A 181 5.69 4.11 -4.94
N PHE A 182 5.52 4.33 -3.63
CA PHE A 182 6.52 4.97 -2.80
C PHE A 182 7.44 3.92 -2.19
N TYR A 183 8.75 4.06 -2.44
CA TYR A 183 9.78 3.12 -2.03
C TYR A 183 10.97 3.87 -1.43
N VAL A 184 11.43 3.45 -0.26
CA VAL A 184 12.46 4.09 0.56
C VAL A 184 12.01 5.47 1.06
N ASP A 185 11.86 6.43 0.16
CA ASP A 185 11.31 7.75 0.43
C ASP A 185 10.62 8.36 -0.81
N LEU A 186 9.89 9.46 -0.60
CA LEU A 186 9.11 10.11 -1.66
C LEU A 186 9.94 10.68 -2.82
N ARG A 187 11.25 10.93 -2.61
CA ARG A 187 12.17 11.51 -3.61
C ARG A 187 13.05 10.46 -4.27
N HIS A 188 13.03 9.23 -3.76
CA HIS A 188 13.83 8.15 -4.30
C HIS A 188 13.51 7.94 -5.79
N LYS A 189 14.55 7.63 -6.59
CA LYS A 189 14.37 7.47 -8.04
C LYS A 189 13.32 6.39 -8.38
N TYR A 190 13.35 5.27 -7.64
CA TYR A 190 12.39 4.19 -7.86
C TYR A 190 10.96 4.58 -7.48
N SER A 191 10.74 5.48 -6.52
CA SER A 191 9.39 6.02 -6.26
C SER A 191 8.81 6.74 -7.49
N GLN A 192 9.64 7.46 -8.25
CA GLN A 192 9.19 8.11 -9.48
C GLN A 192 8.96 7.10 -10.61
N GLU A 193 9.85 6.15 -10.76
CA GLU A 193 9.77 5.10 -11.79
C GLU A 193 8.62 4.13 -11.51
N ASN A 194 8.42 3.70 -10.27
CA ASN A 194 7.28 2.87 -9.84
C ASN A 194 5.95 3.59 -10.04
N TYR A 195 5.89 4.90 -9.71
CA TYR A 195 4.70 5.70 -9.97
C TYR A 195 4.37 5.74 -11.48
N LYS A 196 5.39 5.93 -12.32
CA LYS A 196 5.19 5.90 -13.78
C LYS A 196 4.67 4.53 -14.22
N LEU A 197 5.31 3.45 -13.81
CA LEU A 197 4.88 2.09 -14.11
C LEU A 197 3.43 1.84 -13.69
N TRP A 198 3.06 2.22 -12.45
CA TRP A 198 1.71 2.07 -11.95
C TRP A 198 0.68 2.87 -12.77
N THR A 199 1.00 4.11 -13.14
CA THR A 199 0.09 4.93 -13.96
C THR A 199 -0.07 4.39 -15.36
N ASP A 200 1.00 3.85 -15.96
CA ASP A 200 0.96 3.21 -17.28
C ASP A 200 0.08 1.93 -17.23
N LEU A 201 0.22 1.13 -16.19
CA LEU A 201 -0.62 -0.06 -15.97
C LEU A 201 -2.10 0.29 -15.76
N LEU A 202 -2.42 1.35 -15.01
CA LEU A 202 -3.79 1.84 -14.89
C LEU A 202 -4.36 2.29 -16.24
N ALA A 203 -3.56 2.96 -17.08
CA ALA A 203 -3.98 3.36 -18.42
C ALA A 203 -4.27 2.15 -19.32
N LEU A 204 -3.52 1.05 -19.15
CA LEU A 204 -3.73 -0.24 -19.81
C LEU A 204 -4.93 -1.03 -19.23
N GLY A 205 -5.62 -0.48 -18.23
CA GLY A 205 -6.82 -1.07 -17.63
C GLY A 205 -6.55 -2.02 -16.47
N LYS A 206 -5.31 -2.13 -15.97
CA LYS A 206 -5.02 -2.91 -14.77
C LYS A 206 -5.59 -2.24 -13.52
N LYS A 207 -6.13 -3.03 -12.60
CA LYS A 207 -6.72 -2.55 -11.34
C LYS A 207 -5.76 -2.83 -10.19
N LEU A 208 -4.80 -1.92 -9.98
CA LEU A 208 -3.74 -2.05 -8.99
C LEU A 208 -3.81 -0.92 -7.97
N TRP A 209 -3.58 -1.25 -6.70
CA TRP A 209 -3.49 -0.26 -5.61
C TRP A 209 -2.06 0.24 -5.47
N ALA A 210 -1.92 1.56 -5.29
CA ALA A 210 -0.65 2.16 -4.92
C ALA A 210 -0.38 1.88 -3.44
N CYS A 211 0.77 1.28 -3.14
CA CYS A 211 1.27 1.01 -1.80
C CYS A 211 2.55 1.80 -1.53
N ALA A 212 2.92 1.89 -0.27
CA ALA A 212 4.17 2.49 0.16
C ALA A 212 4.95 1.49 1.03
N GLY A 213 6.27 1.51 0.94
CA GLY A 213 7.16 0.70 1.75
C GLY A 213 8.52 1.37 1.90
N GLY A 214 9.06 1.37 3.12
CA GLY A 214 10.37 1.94 3.42
C GLY A 214 11.52 1.03 3.03
N ASP A 215 11.29 -0.28 3.03
CA ASP A 215 12.33 -1.32 2.90
C ASP A 215 13.46 -1.07 3.92
N GLY A 216 13.03 -0.68 5.11
CA GLY A 216 13.91 -0.20 6.17
C GLY A 216 14.63 -1.34 6.88
N HIS A 217 15.97 -1.38 6.81
CA HIS A 217 16.79 -2.39 7.48
C HIS A 217 17.39 -1.92 8.79
N ALA A 218 17.48 -0.61 9.00
CA ALA A 218 18.09 -0.01 10.19
C ALA A 218 17.20 0.99 10.91
N CYS A 219 16.28 1.62 10.21
CA CYS A 219 15.33 2.59 10.75
C CYS A 219 14.19 2.80 9.76
N CYS A 220 13.11 3.37 10.26
CA CYS A 220 11.98 3.78 9.45
C CYS A 220 12.33 4.90 8.48
N SER A 221 11.74 4.86 7.29
CA SER A 221 11.85 5.92 6.30
C SER A 221 11.20 7.24 6.72
N ASN A 222 10.10 7.18 7.44
CA ASN A 222 9.25 8.31 7.86
C ASN A 222 8.53 9.11 6.76
N THR A 223 8.72 8.77 5.51
CA THR A 223 8.08 9.49 4.40
C THR A 223 7.29 8.59 3.46
N ALA A 224 7.71 7.33 3.25
CA ALA A 224 6.97 6.33 2.48
C ALA A 224 5.88 5.65 3.32
N LEU A 225 5.03 6.44 3.98
CA LEU A 225 4.01 5.95 4.89
C LEU A 225 2.77 5.45 4.16
N THR A 226 2.01 4.64 4.86
CA THR A 226 0.62 4.28 4.54
C THR A 226 -0.30 4.88 5.59
N THR A 227 -1.40 5.50 5.15
CA THR A 227 -2.43 6.04 6.04
C THR A 227 -3.68 5.18 5.93
N ILE A 228 -4.13 4.62 7.05
CA ILE A 228 -5.30 3.75 7.14
C ILE A 228 -6.32 4.35 8.11
N TYR A 229 -7.60 4.35 7.72
CA TYR A 229 -8.71 4.61 8.62
C TYR A 229 -9.31 3.28 9.07
N ALA A 230 -9.16 2.95 10.35
CA ALA A 230 -9.63 1.69 10.93
C ALA A 230 -10.37 1.90 12.25
N GLU A 231 -11.15 0.92 12.65
CA GLU A 231 -12.00 0.95 13.86
C GLU A 231 -11.17 0.83 15.14
N SER A 232 -10.02 0.15 15.06
CA SER A 232 -9.12 -0.10 16.19
C SER A 232 -7.68 -0.24 15.74
N ARG A 233 -6.76 -0.13 16.70
CA ARG A 233 -5.32 -0.39 16.52
C ARG A 233 -5.03 -1.88 16.63
N THR A 234 -5.46 -2.67 15.64
CA THR A 234 -5.21 -4.11 15.54
C THR A 234 -4.87 -4.48 14.10
N ASN A 235 -4.08 -5.53 13.91
CA ASN A 235 -3.71 -6.01 12.58
C ASN A 235 -4.94 -6.38 11.75
N GLU A 236 -5.94 -7.01 12.36
CA GLU A 236 -7.19 -7.39 11.69
C GLU A 236 -7.95 -6.16 11.17
N ALA A 237 -8.04 -5.09 11.97
CA ALA A 237 -8.68 -3.85 11.56
C ALA A 237 -7.93 -3.19 10.41
N TYR A 238 -6.60 -3.13 10.46
CA TYR A 238 -5.80 -2.59 9.37
C TYR A 238 -5.97 -3.39 8.09
N LEU A 239 -5.82 -4.71 8.15
CA LEU A 239 -5.93 -5.58 6.98
C LEU A 239 -7.34 -5.57 6.36
N THR A 240 -8.40 -5.38 7.16
CA THR A 240 -9.77 -5.23 6.66
C THR A 240 -9.89 -4.12 5.62
N HIS A 241 -9.12 -3.04 5.74
CA HIS A 241 -9.09 -1.92 4.79
C HIS A 241 -7.99 -2.05 3.76
N TYR A 242 -6.79 -2.49 4.18
CA TYR A 242 -5.64 -2.62 3.32
C TYR A 242 -5.87 -3.61 2.16
N THR A 243 -6.48 -4.76 2.44
CA THR A 243 -6.82 -5.79 1.43
C THR A 243 -7.93 -5.38 0.46
N LYS A 244 -8.57 -4.23 0.68
CA LYS A 244 -9.61 -3.67 -0.21
C LYS A 244 -9.16 -2.41 -0.94
N GLY A 245 -7.93 -1.96 -0.72
CA GLY A 245 -7.43 -0.70 -1.27
C GLY A 245 -8.04 0.56 -0.62
N ASP A 246 -8.76 0.42 0.52
CA ASP A 246 -9.38 1.53 1.26
C ASP A 246 -8.35 2.17 2.22
N PHE A 247 -7.25 2.63 1.66
CA PHE A 247 -6.14 3.28 2.34
C PHE A 247 -5.46 4.30 1.41
N THR A 248 -4.64 5.16 1.98
CA THR A 248 -3.82 6.11 1.24
C THR A 248 -2.36 5.67 1.24
N CYS A 249 -1.76 5.56 0.06
CA CYS A 249 -0.31 5.47 -0.10
C CYS A 249 0.28 6.87 0.15
N GLY A 250 0.95 7.06 1.28
CA GLY A 250 1.53 8.34 1.69
C GLY A 250 1.06 8.83 3.05
N SER A 251 1.53 10.01 3.41
CA SER A 251 1.47 10.59 4.75
C SER A 251 0.31 11.58 4.97
N VAL A 252 -0.76 11.46 4.20
CA VAL A 252 -1.97 12.30 4.31
C VAL A 252 -3.22 11.45 4.20
N GLY A 253 -4.13 11.60 5.14
CA GLY A 253 -5.42 10.91 5.11
C GLY A 253 -6.32 11.44 4.00
N ILE A 254 -6.75 10.54 3.13
CA ILE A 254 -7.74 10.78 2.08
C ILE A 254 -8.95 9.88 2.33
N LYS A 255 -10.12 10.49 2.48
CA LYS A 255 -11.40 9.78 2.45
C LYS A 255 -12.09 10.15 1.15
N MET A 256 -12.50 9.17 0.38
CA MET A 256 -13.28 9.45 -0.83
C MET A 256 -14.26 8.31 -1.14
N CYS A 257 -15.37 8.69 -1.79
CA CYS A 257 -16.38 7.73 -2.23
C CYS A 257 -17.10 8.18 -3.51
N ILE A 258 -17.63 7.20 -4.25
CA ILE A 258 -18.60 7.38 -5.32
C ILE A 258 -19.82 6.54 -4.94
N GLY A 259 -20.94 7.19 -4.55
CA GLY A 259 -22.00 6.49 -3.81
C GLY A 259 -21.42 5.90 -2.53
N GLU A 260 -21.70 4.64 -2.23
CA GLU A 260 -21.15 3.93 -1.05
C GLU A 260 -19.78 3.30 -1.28
N THR A 261 -19.30 3.31 -2.52
CA THR A 261 -18.00 2.70 -2.88
C THR A 261 -16.84 3.60 -2.48
N LYS A 262 -15.98 3.08 -1.62
CA LYS A 262 -14.76 3.73 -1.13
C LYS A 262 -13.58 3.47 -2.07
N MET A 263 -12.42 4.04 -1.73
CA MET A 263 -11.15 3.77 -2.41
C MET A 263 -10.91 2.28 -2.60
N GLY A 264 -10.25 1.93 -3.70
CA GLY A 264 -9.91 0.54 -4.03
C GLY A 264 -11.07 -0.29 -4.61
N GLY A 265 -12.30 0.22 -4.54
CA GLY A 265 -13.50 -0.48 -5.03
C GLY A 265 -13.93 -0.08 -6.44
N GLU A 266 -15.03 -0.68 -6.89
CA GLU A 266 -15.62 -0.37 -8.19
C GLU A 266 -17.14 -0.26 -8.14
N CYS A 267 -17.70 0.66 -8.93
CA CYS A 267 -19.14 0.85 -9.10
C CYS A 267 -19.45 1.53 -10.42
N GLU A 268 -20.71 1.46 -10.83
CA GLU A 268 -21.20 2.29 -11.93
C GLU A 268 -21.18 3.77 -11.54
N PHE A 269 -20.66 4.63 -12.42
CA PHE A 269 -20.55 6.07 -12.18
C PHE A 269 -21.83 6.85 -12.50
N ASN A 270 -22.77 6.23 -13.19
CA ASN A 270 -23.97 6.87 -13.72
C ASN A 270 -24.73 7.70 -12.69
N GLY A 271 -24.84 9.01 -12.95
CA GLY A 271 -25.56 9.97 -12.10
C GLY A 271 -24.95 10.21 -10.72
N LYS A 272 -23.80 9.63 -10.40
CA LYS A 272 -23.16 9.74 -9.09
C LYS A 272 -22.20 10.93 -9.03
N LYS A 273 -21.74 11.21 -7.83
CA LYS A 273 -20.74 12.23 -7.52
C LYS A 273 -19.57 11.56 -6.82
N LEU A 274 -18.39 12.12 -7.02
CA LEU A 274 -17.24 11.84 -6.18
C LEU A 274 -17.22 12.84 -5.03
N ILE A 275 -17.16 12.33 -3.80
CA ILE A 275 -17.00 13.13 -2.58
C ILE A 275 -15.62 12.81 -2.01
N VAL A 276 -14.88 13.85 -1.63
CA VAL A 276 -13.50 13.75 -1.15
C VAL A 276 -13.33 14.59 0.11
N CYS A 277 -12.66 14.03 1.11
CA CYS A 277 -12.07 14.78 2.22
C CYS A 277 -10.57 14.52 2.24
N VAL A 278 -9.77 15.58 2.33
CA VAL A 278 -8.33 15.51 2.60
C VAL A 278 -8.08 16.16 3.95
N ASN A 279 -7.55 15.37 4.87
CA ASN A 279 -7.27 15.76 6.25
C ASN A 279 -6.14 14.91 6.83
N ASP A 280 -5.87 15.01 8.12
CA ASP A 280 -4.95 14.14 8.85
C ASP A 280 -3.57 14.04 8.18
N PHE A 281 -2.83 15.15 8.22
CA PHE A 281 -1.46 15.21 7.74
C PHE A 281 -0.51 14.69 8.83
N HIS A 282 0.33 13.71 8.48
CA HIS A 282 1.36 13.24 9.41
C HIS A 282 2.37 14.36 9.71
N PRO A 283 2.81 14.52 10.97
CA PRO A 283 3.70 15.65 11.35
C PRO A 283 5.00 15.72 10.55
N SER A 284 5.54 14.60 10.09
CA SER A 284 6.81 14.54 9.33
C SER A 284 6.78 15.30 8.01
N ILE A 285 5.59 15.50 7.42
CA ILE A 285 5.45 16.18 6.13
C ILE A 285 4.86 17.59 6.26
N VAL A 286 4.49 18.02 7.47
CA VAL A 286 3.95 19.35 7.70
C VAL A 286 5.11 20.32 7.91
N ILE A 287 5.33 21.20 6.95
CA ILE A 287 6.34 22.25 7.00
C ILE A 287 5.63 23.59 7.01
N SER A 288 6.00 24.47 7.94
CA SER A 288 5.48 25.84 7.99
C SER A 288 5.74 26.55 6.66
N ASP A 289 4.81 27.38 6.22
CA ASP A 289 4.87 28.14 4.98
C ASP A 289 4.77 27.36 3.67
N HIS A 290 4.71 26.02 3.73
CA HIS A 290 4.46 25.22 2.54
C HIS A 290 2.99 25.31 2.09
N LYS A 291 2.80 25.13 0.80
CA LYS A 291 1.48 25.13 0.15
C LYS A 291 1.17 23.74 -0.32
N TYR A 292 0.00 23.25 0.05
CA TYR A 292 -0.48 21.93 -0.32
C TYR A 292 -1.66 22.03 -1.28
N LYS A 293 -1.72 21.10 -2.21
CA LYS A 293 -2.84 20.97 -3.14
C LYS A 293 -3.26 19.53 -3.33
N MET A 294 -4.55 19.34 -3.52
CA MET A 294 -5.15 18.13 -4.04
C MET A 294 -5.23 18.20 -5.56
N VAL A 295 -4.99 17.09 -6.23
CA VAL A 295 -5.17 16.91 -7.67
C VAL A 295 -6.13 15.74 -7.89
N LEU A 296 -7.24 16.01 -8.57
CA LEU A 296 -8.17 14.98 -9.03
C LEU A 296 -7.74 14.50 -10.41
N ILE A 297 -7.66 13.20 -10.59
CA ILE A 297 -7.16 12.53 -11.79
C ILE A 297 -8.15 11.45 -12.22
N ASN A 298 -8.34 11.28 -13.52
CA ASN A 298 -9.01 10.15 -14.14
C ASN A 298 -8.11 9.53 -15.24
N ASP A 299 -8.63 8.59 -16.01
CA ASP A 299 -7.94 7.93 -17.12
C ASP A 299 -7.56 8.88 -18.27
N LYS A 300 -8.16 10.07 -18.34
CA LYS A 300 -7.87 11.11 -19.34
C LYS A 300 -6.85 12.14 -18.81
N GLY A 301 -6.43 12.04 -17.55
CA GLY A 301 -5.44 12.92 -16.93
C GLY A 301 -5.98 13.78 -15.80
N VAL A 302 -5.39 14.96 -15.59
CA VAL A 302 -5.75 15.87 -14.49
C VAL A 302 -7.09 16.55 -14.77
N VAL A 303 -8.07 16.29 -13.91
CA VAL A 303 -9.41 16.89 -13.98
C VAL A 303 -9.41 18.29 -13.34
N CYS A 304 -8.85 18.40 -12.15
CA CYS A 304 -8.74 19.70 -11.46
C CYS A 304 -7.72 19.68 -10.32
N LYS A 305 -7.39 20.87 -9.83
CA LYS A 305 -6.51 21.08 -8.69
C LYS A 305 -7.23 21.96 -7.65
N ARG A 306 -7.02 21.70 -6.36
CA ARG A 306 -7.59 22.46 -5.25
C ARG A 306 -6.54 22.69 -4.17
N ARG A 307 -6.42 23.93 -3.71
CA ARG A 307 -5.57 24.28 -2.57
C ARG A 307 -6.14 23.66 -1.30
N LEU A 308 -5.27 23.19 -0.42
CA LEU A 308 -5.61 22.61 0.87
C LEU A 308 -5.29 23.60 2.01
N SER A 309 -6.11 23.54 3.07
CA SER A 309 -5.85 24.14 4.37
C SER A 309 -5.31 23.06 5.31
N LEU A 310 -4.33 23.39 6.14
CA LEU A 310 -3.87 22.51 7.22
C LEU A 310 -4.68 22.70 8.52
N GLU A 311 -5.43 23.82 8.63
CA GLU A 311 -6.17 24.19 9.85
C GLU A 311 -7.52 23.47 9.99
N LYS A 312 -8.06 22.94 8.90
CA LYS A 312 -9.39 22.33 8.86
C LYS A 312 -9.50 21.28 7.76
N PRO A 313 -10.43 20.32 7.92
CA PRO A 313 -10.73 19.34 6.88
C PRO A 313 -11.15 19.99 5.56
N ASN A 314 -10.65 19.44 4.46
CA ASN A 314 -10.88 19.95 3.11
C ASN A 314 -11.87 19.04 2.39
N TYR A 315 -13.14 19.44 2.33
CA TYR A 315 -14.21 18.70 1.66
C TYR A 315 -14.48 19.25 0.27
N PHE A 316 -14.57 18.34 -0.71
CA PHE A 316 -14.89 18.63 -2.10
C PHE A 316 -15.92 17.66 -2.66
N THR A 317 -16.77 18.15 -3.55
CA THR A 317 -17.72 17.33 -4.31
C THR A 317 -17.52 17.62 -5.79
N PHE A 318 -17.42 16.57 -6.59
CA PHE A 318 -17.23 16.65 -8.03
C PHE A 318 -18.35 15.91 -8.78
N LYS A 319 -18.81 16.51 -9.87
CA LYS A 319 -19.48 15.75 -10.91
C LYS A 319 -18.44 14.90 -11.63
N ILE A 320 -18.76 13.66 -11.88
CA ILE A 320 -17.89 12.71 -12.58
C ILE A 320 -18.41 12.43 -13.97
N ASP A 321 -17.50 12.12 -14.89
CA ASP A 321 -17.82 11.67 -16.25
C ASP A 321 -18.10 10.16 -16.20
N ASN A 322 -19.29 9.76 -16.64
CA ASN A 322 -19.69 8.36 -16.66
C ASN A 322 -18.81 7.48 -17.58
N ASN A 323 -18.10 8.09 -18.54
CA ASN A 323 -17.22 7.40 -19.46
C ASN A 323 -15.76 7.32 -18.95
N SER A 324 -15.47 7.83 -17.77
CA SER A 324 -14.15 7.68 -17.17
C SER A 324 -13.98 6.27 -16.59
N LYS A 325 -12.80 5.68 -16.79
CA LYS A 325 -12.48 4.34 -16.27
C LYS A 325 -12.29 4.33 -14.75
N PHE A 326 -11.73 5.41 -14.20
CA PHE A 326 -11.51 5.57 -12.76
C PHE A 326 -11.40 7.04 -12.37
N TYR A 327 -11.48 7.28 -11.06
CA TYR A 327 -11.07 8.52 -10.41
C TYR A 327 -10.16 8.23 -9.22
N ARG A 328 -9.11 9.03 -9.07
CA ARG A 328 -8.22 9.03 -7.90
C ARG A 328 -7.85 10.45 -7.49
N VAL A 329 -7.37 10.58 -6.26
CA VAL A 329 -6.91 11.85 -5.70
C VAL A 329 -5.44 11.73 -5.30
N GLU A 330 -4.66 12.76 -5.59
CA GLU A 330 -3.27 12.86 -5.14
C GLU A 330 -3.07 14.17 -4.38
N VAL A 331 -2.17 14.16 -3.40
CA VAL A 331 -1.79 15.36 -2.64
C VAL A 331 -0.34 15.72 -2.94
N PHE A 332 -0.11 16.99 -3.17
CA PHE A 332 1.21 17.54 -3.45
C PHE A 332 1.59 18.61 -2.43
N ASP A 333 2.84 18.59 -2.02
CA ASP A 333 3.56 19.76 -1.53
C ASP A 333 4.01 20.56 -2.75
N GLU A 334 3.44 21.75 -2.94
CA GLU A 334 3.75 22.62 -4.09
C GLU A 334 5.14 23.25 -3.99
N SER A 335 5.63 23.48 -2.75
CA SER A 335 6.92 24.10 -2.51
C SER A 335 8.08 23.22 -2.96
N TYR A 336 7.97 21.92 -2.72
CA TYR A 336 8.95 20.93 -3.17
C TYR A 336 8.57 20.24 -4.48
N LYS A 337 7.40 20.56 -5.05
CA LYS A 337 6.83 19.85 -6.23
C LYS A 337 6.75 18.34 -6.00
N LEU A 338 6.52 17.92 -4.78
CA LEU A 338 6.58 16.54 -4.33
C LEU A 338 5.16 15.98 -4.12
N ARG A 339 4.91 14.79 -4.67
CA ARG A 339 3.71 14.01 -4.35
C ARG A 339 3.91 13.37 -2.98
N ILE A 340 2.97 13.62 -2.06
CA ILE A 340 3.07 13.18 -0.66
C ILE A 340 1.97 12.19 -0.26
N ALA A 341 0.95 12.04 -1.09
CA ALA A 341 -0.08 11.01 -0.90
C ALA A 341 -0.82 10.68 -2.21
N ILE A 342 -1.29 9.45 -2.30
CA ILE A 342 -2.09 8.89 -3.39
C ILE A 342 -3.26 8.14 -2.76
N GLY A 343 -4.49 8.60 -3.01
CA GLY A 343 -5.70 7.84 -2.74
C GLY A 343 -5.93 6.83 -3.86
N ASN A 344 -6.17 5.59 -3.50
CA ASN A 344 -6.39 4.51 -4.45
C ASN A 344 -7.60 4.76 -5.35
N PRO A 345 -7.56 4.34 -6.63
CA PRO A 345 -8.64 4.59 -7.57
C PRO A 345 -9.98 3.96 -7.12
N ILE A 346 -11.09 4.61 -7.47
CA ILE A 346 -12.40 3.98 -7.57
C ILE A 346 -12.66 3.77 -9.06
N TRP A 347 -12.92 2.52 -9.46
CA TRP A 347 -13.12 2.16 -10.86
C TRP A 347 -14.59 2.16 -11.27
N ASN A 348 -14.81 2.47 -12.55
CA ASN A 348 -16.11 2.32 -13.19
C ASN A 348 -16.29 0.87 -13.66
N LYS A 349 -17.45 0.29 -13.39
CA LYS A 349 -17.84 -1.04 -13.87
C LYS A 349 -18.18 -1.03 -15.34
#